data_2e08e17bfb8227ed99ca995a951daeea
#
_entry.id   2e08e17bfb8227ed99ca995a951daeea
#
_cell.length_a   1.000
_cell.length_b   1.000
_cell.length_c   1.000
_cell.angle_alpha   90.00
_cell.angle_beta   90.00
_cell.angle_gamma   90.00
#
_symmetry.space_group_name_H-M   'P 1'
#
loop_
_entity.id
_entity.type
_entity.pdbx_description
1 polymer ?
#
loop_
_entity_poly.entity_id
_entity_poly.type
_entity_poly.pdbx_seq_one_letter_code
_entity_poly.pdbx_strand_id
1 'polypeptide(L)'
;MRKPDSLQGAVDLMILKILSRRPKLHGYAIMTLIEEASDGVLRAEEGSLYPALRRLEQAGLLSAEWILRDGRRARIYALTAQGRKQLNTEESRWQAGTSAVNRVLRMA
;
A
#
# COMPACT_ATOMS: atom_id res chain seq x y z
N MET A 1 11.97 -18.00 -9.64
CA MET A 1 11.00 -16.96 -9.95
C MET A 1 10.49 -16.34 -8.68
N ARG A 2 10.45 -15.06 -8.68
CA ARG A 2 10.00 -14.33 -7.54
C ARG A 2 8.51 -14.52 -7.36
N LYS A 3 8.08 -14.64 -6.13
CA LYS A 3 6.66 -14.76 -5.85
C LYS A 3 6.03 -13.37 -5.97
N PRO A 4 5.45 -13.07 -7.11
CA PRO A 4 5.09 -11.69 -7.39
C PRO A 4 3.89 -11.23 -6.59
N ASP A 5 2.98 -12.12 -6.38
CA ASP A 5 1.68 -11.69 -5.93
C ASP A 5 1.39 -12.18 -4.56
N SER A 6 2.41 -12.13 -3.70
CA SER A 6 2.14 -12.40 -2.31
C SER A 6 1.20 -11.31 -1.81
N LEU A 7 0.44 -11.66 -0.82
CA LEU A 7 -0.43 -10.72 -0.15
C LEU A 7 0.34 -9.49 0.31
N GLN A 8 1.63 -9.69 0.62
CA GLN A 8 2.49 -8.62 1.06
C GLN A 8 2.72 -7.59 -0.03
N GLY A 9 2.92 -8.04 -1.28
CA GLY A 9 3.08 -7.12 -2.40
C GLY A 9 1.81 -6.31 -2.64
N ALA A 10 0.65 -6.93 -2.45
CA ALA A 10 -0.61 -6.23 -2.60
C ALA A 10 -0.76 -5.14 -1.55
N VAL A 11 -0.35 -5.41 -0.31
CA VAL A 11 -0.43 -4.42 0.76
C VAL A 11 0.45 -3.22 0.44
N ASP A 12 1.69 -3.49 0.01
CA ASP A 12 2.62 -2.42 -0.36
C ASP A 12 2.02 -1.53 -1.45
N LEU A 13 1.48 -2.16 -2.48
CA LEU A 13 0.88 -1.44 -3.60
C LEU A 13 -0.29 -0.58 -3.15
N MET A 14 -1.15 -1.13 -2.28
CA MET A 14 -2.30 -0.39 -1.77
C MET A 14 -1.89 0.80 -0.94
N ILE A 15 -0.85 0.65 -0.12
CA ILE A 15 -0.33 1.76 0.68
C ILE A 15 0.13 2.89 -0.23
N LEU A 16 0.93 2.57 -1.25
CA LEU A 16 1.43 3.58 -2.17
C LEU A 16 0.28 4.29 -2.89
N LYS A 17 -0.72 3.53 -3.31
CA LYS A 17 -1.86 4.11 -4.03
C LYS A 17 -2.67 5.04 -3.15
N ILE A 18 -2.95 4.62 -1.93
CA ILE A 18 -3.72 5.44 -0.99
C ILE A 18 -3.01 6.76 -0.73
N LEU A 19 -1.71 6.71 -0.49
CA LEU A 19 -0.94 7.92 -0.22
C LEU A 19 -0.73 8.78 -1.45
N SER A 20 -0.96 8.23 -2.65
CA SER A 20 -0.95 9.04 -3.86
C SER A 20 -2.21 9.90 -3.97
N ARG A 21 -3.28 9.51 -3.28
CA ARG A 21 -4.56 10.21 -3.30
C ARG A 21 -4.79 11.05 -2.06
N ARG A 22 -4.15 10.71 -0.95
CA ARG A 22 -4.28 11.41 0.31
C ARG A 22 -2.90 11.93 0.72
N PRO A 23 -2.75 13.21 0.99
CA PRO A 23 -1.40 13.78 1.19
C PRO A 23 -0.65 13.22 2.38
N LYS A 24 -1.32 13.00 3.49
CA LYS A 24 -0.66 12.50 4.70
C LYS A 24 -1.64 11.72 5.53
N LEU A 25 -1.23 10.53 5.97
CA LEU A 25 -2.09 9.67 6.78
C LEU A 25 -1.27 8.91 7.80
N HIS A 26 -1.87 8.65 8.95
CA HIS A 26 -1.30 7.70 9.91
C HIS A 26 -1.73 6.28 9.53
N GLY A 27 -1.03 5.29 10.12
CA GLY A 27 -1.23 3.90 9.72
C GLY A 27 -2.65 3.39 9.88
N TYR A 28 -3.31 3.78 10.97
CA TYR A 28 -4.67 3.32 11.21
C TYR A 28 -5.63 3.81 10.13
N ALA A 29 -5.45 5.04 9.67
CA ALA A 29 -6.28 5.56 8.58
C ALA A 29 -6.04 4.80 7.28
N ILE A 30 -4.79 4.40 7.02
CA ILE A 30 -4.48 3.60 5.84
C ILE A 30 -5.19 2.26 5.93
N MET A 31 -5.15 1.60 7.09
CA MET A 31 -5.86 0.33 7.29
C MET A 31 -7.35 0.46 7.02
N THR A 32 -7.94 1.50 7.58
CA THR A 32 -9.38 1.75 7.43
C THR A 32 -9.74 1.96 5.95
N LEU A 33 -8.91 2.71 5.22
CA LEU A 33 -9.18 2.97 3.82
C LEU A 33 -9.05 1.73 2.95
N ILE A 34 -8.14 0.82 3.27
CA ILE A 34 -8.03 -0.43 2.54
C ILE A 34 -9.35 -1.21 2.67
N GLU A 35 -9.85 -1.30 3.89
CA GLU A 35 -11.08 -2.03 4.13
C GLU A 35 -12.27 -1.36 3.44
N GLU A 36 -12.40 -0.05 3.60
CA GLU A 36 -13.51 0.68 3.01
C GLU A 36 -13.49 0.66 1.49
N ALA A 37 -12.32 0.89 0.90
CA ALA A 37 -12.19 0.94 -0.55
C ALA A 37 -12.46 -0.41 -1.21
N SER A 38 -12.26 -1.50 -0.48
CA SER A 38 -12.50 -2.85 -0.98
C SER A 38 -13.86 -3.40 -0.55
N ASP A 39 -14.71 -2.57 0.01
CA ASP A 39 -16.03 -2.97 0.52
C ASP A 39 -15.92 -4.14 1.50
N GLY A 40 -14.91 -4.09 2.35
CA GLY A 40 -14.72 -5.09 3.40
C GLY A 40 -14.09 -6.39 2.93
N VAL A 41 -13.79 -6.53 1.64
CA VAL A 41 -13.20 -7.76 1.12
C VAL A 41 -11.78 -7.94 1.60
N LEU A 42 -11.03 -6.85 1.69
CA LEU A 42 -9.64 -6.89 2.12
C LEU A 42 -9.51 -6.25 3.50
N ARG A 43 -8.70 -6.87 4.34
CA ARG A 43 -8.34 -6.33 5.64
C ARG A 43 -6.85 -6.38 5.79
N ALA A 44 -6.24 -5.21 6.00
CA ALA A 44 -4.81 -5.15 6.31
C ALA A 44 -4.69 -5.16 7.82
N GLU A 45 -4.08 -6.20 8.34
CA GLU A 45 -3.88 -6.31 9.78
C GLU A 45 -2.61 -5.61 10.19
N GLU A 46 -2.53 -5.23 11.46
CA GLU A 46 -1.37 -4.52 11.98
C GLU A 46 -0.08 -5.28 11.74
N GLY A 47 -0.14 -6.61 11.86
CA GLY A 47 1.03 -7.46 11.66
C GLY A 47 1.60 -7.41 10.25
N SER A 48 0.79 -7.02 9.26
CA SER A 48 1.25 -6.87 7.88
C SER A 48 1.49 -5.41 7.53
N LEU A 49 0.64 -4.53 8.02
CA LEU A 49 0.67 -3.13 7.63
C LEU A 49 1.89 -2.39 8.17
N TYR A 50 2.16 -2.49 9.46
CA TYR A 50 3.23 -1.70 10.04
C TYR A 50 4.62 -2.13 9.57
N PRO A 51 4.92 -3.43 9.40
CA PRO A 51 6.16 -3.81 8.75
C PRO A 51 6.26 -3.31 7.32
N ALA A 52 5.15 -3.30 6.57
CA ALA A 52 5.16 -2.77 5.20
C ALA A 52 5.48 -1.29 5.18
N LEU A 53 4.86 -0.51 6.08
CA LEU A 53 5.15 0.92 6.18
C LEU A 53 6.62 1.16 6.48
N ARG A 54 7.20 0.36 7.37
CA ARG A 54 8.62 0.49 7.72
C ARG A 54 9.51 0.17 6.52
N ARG A 55 9.21 -0.91 5.79
CA ARG A 55 10.01 -1.27 4.62
C ARG A 55 9.95 -0.18 3.55
N LEU A 56 8.76 0.35 3.31
CA LEU A 56 8.58 1.37 2.28
C LEU A 56 9.28 2.66 2.67
N GLU A 57 9.25 3.00 3.95
CA GLU A 57 9.98 4.16 4.43
C GLU A 57 11.49 3.97 4.27
N GLN A 58 12.00 2.80 4.66
CA GLN A 58 13.43 2.51 4.55
C GLN A 58 13.89 2.49 3.11
N ALA A 59 13.02 2.10 2.20
CA ALA A 59 13.33 2.09 0.78
C ALA A 59 13.23 3.49 0.13
N GLY A 60 12.83 4.50 0.90
CA GLY A 60 12.72 5.86 0.37
C GLY A 60 11.46 6.12 -0.42
N LEU A 61 10.49 5.22 -0.37
CA LEU A 61 9.23 5.38 -1.10
C LEU A 61 8.20 6.14 -0.30
N LEU A 62 8.34 6.15 1.02
CA LEU A 62 7.52 6.94 1.92
C LEU A 62 8.42 7.80 2.79
N SER A 63 7.94 8.97 3.16
CA SER A 63 8.51 9.75 4.24
C SER A 63 7.58 9.65 5.44
N ALA A 64 8.13 9.88 6.63
CA ALA A 64 7.34 9.77 7.84
C ALA A 64 7.82 10.81 8.83
N GLU A 65 6.88 11.31 9.61
CA GLU A 65 7.23 12.25 10.67
C GLU A 65 6.36 11.98 11.89
N TRP A 66 6.86 12.35 13.06
CA TRP A 66 6.10 12.26 14.29
C TRP A 66 5.35 13.55 14.50
N ILE A 67 4.09 13.45 14.87
CA ILE A 67 3.30 14.60 15.28
C ILE A 67 2.66 14.32 16.61
N LEU A 68 2.22 15.37 17.29
CA LEU A 68 1.40 15.24 18.50
C LEU A 68 -0.05 15.42 18.11
N ARG A 69 -0.87 14.49 18.55
CA ARG A 69 -2.28 14.51 18.27
C ARG A 69 -3.00 14.04 19.51
N ASP A 70 -3.83 14.94 20.09
CA ASP A 70 -4.55 14.66 21.33
C ASP A 70 -3.62 14.17 22.44
N GLY A 71 -2.46 14.81 22.56
CA GLY A 71 -1.48 14.46 23.58
C GLY A 71 -0.70 13.19 23.30
N ARG A 72 -0.87 12.57 22.14
CA ARG A 72 -0.18 11.35 21.79
C ARG A 72 0.67 11.55 20.55
N ARG A 73 1.78 10.83 20.49
CA ARG A 73 2.63 10.83 19.30
C ARG A 73 2.00 9.93 18.25
N ALA A 74 1.93 10.45 17.03
CA ALA A 74 1.45 9.67 15.91
C ALA A 74 2.44 9.80 14.76
N ARG A 75 2.64 8.69 14.04
CA ARG A 75 3.51 8.67 12.88
C ARG A 75 2.67 8.91 11.64
N ILE A 76 3.05 9.95 10.89
CA ILE A 76 2.30 10.35 9.70
C ILE A 76 3.16 10.05 8.46
N TYR A 77 2.55 9.43 7.47
CA TYR A 77 3.24 8.96 6.26
C TYR A 77 2.81 9.75 5.04
N ALA A 78 3.73 9.95 4.13
CA ALA A 78 3.48 10.63 2.87
C ALA A 78 4.25 9.93 1.76
N LEU A 79 3.71 9.98 0.55
CA LEU A 79 4.37 9.40 -0.62
C LEU A 79 5.49 10.34 -1.10
N THR A 80 6.67 9.78 -1.36
CA THR A 80 7.78 10.55 -1.93
C THR A 80 7.67 10.56 -3.46
N ALA A 81 8.47 11.41 -4.12
CA ALA A 81 8.53 11.40 -5.58
C ALA A 81 8.98 10.05 -6.10
N GLN A 82 9.94 9.42 -5.42
CA GLN A 82 10.39 8.08 -5.78
C GLN A 82 9.29 7.06 -5.58
N GLY A 83 8.50 7.21 -4.50
CA GLY A 83 7.36 6.34 -4.26
C GLY A 83 6.31 6.44 -5.35
N ARG A 84 6.08 7.64 -5.86
CA ARG A 84 5.13 7.83 -6.96
C ARG A 84 5.59 7.14 -8.23
N LYS A 85 6.89 7.20 -8.54
CA LYS A 85 7.44 6.49 -9.70
C LYS A 85 7.28 4.98 -9.52
N GLN A 86 7.60 4.49 -8.33
CA GLN A 86 7.49 3.07 -8.05
C GLN A 86 6.04 2.61 -8.14
N LEU A 87 5.11 3.42 -7.65
CA LEU A 87 3.69 3.12 -7.75
C LEU A 87 3.26 2.92 -9.20
N ASN A 88 3.66 3.82 -10.08
CA ASN A 88 3.27 3.72 -11.49
C ASN A 88 3.76 2.41 -12.10
N THR A 89 5.00 2.03 -11.82
CA THR A 89 5.58 0.80 -12.34
C THR A 89 4.86 -0.43 -11.77
N GLU A 90 4.65 -0.45 -10.45
CA GLU A 90 4.06 -1.61 -9.81
C GLU A 90 2.58 -1.76 -10.13
N GLU A 91 1.88 -0.64 -10.26
CA GLU A 91 0.45 -0.70 -10.61
C GLU A 91 0.26 -1.25 -12.03
N SER A 92 1.09 -0.81 -12.97
CA SER A 92 1.02 -1.35 -14.33
C SER A 92 1.31 -2.84 -14.36
N ARG A 93 2.31 -3.24 -13.60
CA ARG A 93 2.69 -4.65 -13.52
C ARG A 93 1.59 -5.50 -12.91
N TRP A 94 0.98 -4.98 -11.87
CA TRP A 94 -0.13 -5.66 -11.19
C TRP A 94 -1.32 -5.85 -12.13
N GLN A 95 -1.68 -4.79 -12.87
CA GLN A 95 -2.82 -4.85 -13.78
C GLN A 95 -2.56 -5.83 -14.92
N ALA A 96 -1.35 -5.85 -15.45
CA ALA A 96 -1.01 -6.80 -16.51
C ALA A 96 -1.08 -8.23 -16.00
N GLY A 97 -0.56 -8.47 -14.78
CA GLY A 97 -0.59 -9.81 -14.18
C GLY A 97 -2.01 -10.27 -13.88
N THR A 98 -2.83 -9.38 -13.32
CA THR A 98 -4.21 -9.71 -13.00
C THR A 98 -5.01 -10.03 -14.27
N SER A 99 -4.83 -9.22 -15.31
CA SER A 99 -5.50 -9.47 -16.58
C SER A 99 -5.09 -10.83 -17.17
N ALA A 100 -3.80 -11.14 -17.07
CA ALA A 100 -3.32 -12.43 -17.57
C ALA A 100 -3.92 -13.59 -16.81
N VAL A 101 -3.97 -13.49 -15.48
CA VAL A 101 -4.58 -14.53 -14.65
C VAL A 101 -6.05 -14.70 -15.02
N ASN A 102 -6.76 -13.59 -15.18
CA ASN A 102 -8.18 -13.65 -15.53
C ASN A 102 -8.40 -14.31 -16.88
N ARG A 103 -7.51 -14.11 -17.84
CA ARG A 103 -7.63 -14.79 -19.13
C ARG A 103 -7.48 -16.30 -18.96
N VAL A 104 -6.55 -16.73 -18.13
CA VAL A 104 -6.38 -18.14 -17.85
C VAL A 104 -7.62 -18.73 -17.18
N LEU A 105 -8.17 -18.00 -16.22
CA LEU A 105 -9.36 -18.47 -15.50
C LEU A 105 -10.59 -18.59 -16.39
N ARG A 106 -10.62 -17.84 -17.50
CA ARG A 106 -11.74 -17.87 -18.42
C ARG A 106 -11.54 -18.83 -19.60
N MET A 107 -10.42 -19.54 -19.67
CA MET A 107 -10.20 -20.43 -20.79
C MET A 107 -11.16 -21.61 -20.74
N ALA A 108 -11.56 -22.10 -21.90
CA ALA A 108 -12.49 -23.21 -22.03
C ALA A 108 -11.79 -24.54 -21.73
#